data_f19f04e8f093a4b7b728b7b49d81f4a3
#
_entry.id   f19f04e8f093a4b7b728b7b49d81f4a3
#
_cell.length_a   1.000
_cell.length_b   1.000
_cell.length_c   1.000
_cell.angle_alpha   90.00
_cell.angle_beta   90.00
_cell.angle_gamma   90.00
#
_symmetry.space_group_name_H-M   'P 1'
#
loop_
_entity.id
_entity.type
_entity.pdbx_description
1 polymer ?
#
loop_
_entity_poly.entity_id
_entity_poly.type
_entity_poly.pdbx_seq_one_letter_code
_entity_poly.pdbx_strand_id
1 'polypeptide(L)'
;MTEQLSGGDMLIRSLQDEGVEYIFGYPGGSALHIYDAIFRQQKIEHILVRHEQAATHMADGYARSTGRPGVVLVTSGPGATNAITGIATAYMDSIPMVVISGQVPRDLIGTDAFQETDMVGISRPVVKHSFLVRDAEEIPNVVKKAFHIATTG
;
A
#
# COMPACT_ATOMS: atom_id res chain seq x y z
N MET A 1 -0.76 -12.33 -28.60
CA MET A 1 -1.75 -11.37 -28.06
C MET A 1 -1.15 -10.81 -26.78
N THR A 2 -0.90 -9.52 -26.69
CA THR A 2 -0.47 -8.85 -25.45
C THR A 2 -1.64 -8.88 -24.47
N GLU A 3 -1.45 -9.53 -23.33
CA GLU A 3 -2.43 -9.56 -22.25
C GLU A 3 -2.63 -8.12 -21.72
N GLN A 4 -3.86 -7.63 -21.78
CA GLN A 4 -4.19 -6.30 -21.24
C GLN A 4 -4.47 -6.45 -19.74
N LEU A 5 -3.59 -5.90 -18.91
CA LEU A 5 -3.70 -5.95 -17.45
C LEU A 5 -4.43 -4.73 -16.91
N SER A 6 -5.26 -4.93 -15.89
CA SER A 6 -5.77 -3.82 -15.08
C SER A 6 -4.67 -3.25 -14.16
N GLY A 7 -4.86 -2.02 -13.68
CA GLY A 7 -3.93 -1.45 -12.67
C GLY A 7 -3.82 -2.30 -11.40
N GLY A 8 -4.92 -2.95 -10.98
CA GLY A 8 -4.89 -3.91 -9.87
C GLY A 8 -4.01 -5.12 -10.17
N ASP A 9 -4.11 -5.69 -11.37
CA ASP A 9 -3.28 -6.83 -11.78
C ASP A 9 -1.80 -6.43 -11.89
N MET A 10 -1.50 -5.24 -12.44
CA MET A 10 -0.14 -4.70 -12.50
C MET A 10 0.47 -4.55 -11.11
N LEU A 11 -0.30 -4.01 -10.15
CA LEU A 11 0.13 -3.87 -8.77
C LEU A 11 0.45 -5.24 -8.13
N ILE A 12 -0.47 -6.19 -8.24
CA ILE A 12 -0.29 -7.51 -7.63
C ILE A 12 0.89 -8.26 -8.25
N ARG A 13 1.06 -8.21 -9.59
CA ARG A 13 2.26 -8.79 -10.25
C ARG A 13 3.54 -8.13 -9.75
N SER A 14 3.56 -6.79 -9.65
CA SER A 14 4.74 -6.08 -9.15
C SER A 14 5.09 -6.47 -7.72
N LEU A 15 4.09 -6.66 -6.85
CA LEU A 15 4.32 -7.16 -5.48
C LEU A 15 4.84 -8.60 -5.46
N GLN A 16 4.35 -9.46 -6.36
CA GLN A 16 4.87 -10.82 -6.53
C GLN A 16 6.34 -10.83 -6.98
N ASP A 17 6.71 -9.92 -7.89
CA ASP A 17 8.08 -9.76 -8.38
C ASP A 17 9.04 -9.28 -7.28
N GLU A 18 8.55 -8.49 -6.31
CA GLU A 18 9.28 -8.09 -5.09
C GLU A 18 9.29 -9.18 -3.99
N GLY A 19 8.71 -10.35 -4.26
CA GLY A 19 8.70 -11.49 -3.34
C GLY A 19 7.76 -11.34 -2.15
N VAL A 20 6.70 -10.54 -2.28
CA VAL A 20 5.69 -10.36 -1.24
C VAL A 20 4.89 -11.64 -1.03
N GLU A 21 4.84 -12.11 0.20
CA GLU A 21 4.06 -13.30 0.61
C GLU A 21 2.76 -12.90 1.31
N TYR A 22 2.76 -11.81 2.06
CA TYR A 22 1.63 -11.36 2.87
C TYR A 22 1.30 -9.88 2.62
N ILE A 23 0.01 -9.57 2.55
CA ILE A 23 -0.52 -8.21 2.58
C ILE A 23 -1.44 -8.10 3.78
N PHE A 24 -1.16 -7.18 4.69
CA PHE A 24 -2.02 -6.87 5.82
C PHE A 24 -2.95 -5.72 5.44
N GLY A 25 -4.26 -5.87 5.63
CA GLY A 25 -5.12 -4.80 5.16
C GLY A 25 -6.59 -4.90 5.53
N TYR A 26 -7.32 -3.86 5.15
CA TYR A 26 -8.76 -3.77 5.31
C TYR A 26 -9.39 -3.22 4.02
N PRO A 27 -10.39 -3.92 3.44
CA PRO A 27 -11.01 -3.50 2.18
C PRO A 27 -11.84 -2.23 2.34
N GLY A 28 -11.94 -1.47 1.24
CA GLY A 28 -12.80 -0.31 1.13
C GLY A 28 -12.95 0.13 -0.32
N GLY A 29 -13.84 1.07 -0.58
CA GLY A 29 -14.31 1.43 -1.92
C GLY A 29 -13.20 1.71 -2.93
N SER A 30 -12.22 2.52 -2.54
CA SER A 30 -11.11 2.92 -3.44
C SER A 30 -10.06 1.82 -3.67
N ALA A 31 -10.16 0.69 -2.99
CA ALA A 31 -9.24 -0.44 -3.12
C ALA A 31 -9.88 -1.68 -3.78
N LEU A 32 -11.15 -1.62 -4.19
CA LEU A 32 -11.90 -2.79 -4.68
C LEU A 32 -11.24 -3.47 -5.89
N HIS A 33 -10.72 -2.72 -6.85
CA HIS A 33 -10.02 -3.30 -8.01
C HIS A 33 -8.73 -4.03 -7.63
N ILE A 34 -8.05 -3.58 -6.56
CA ILE A 34 -6.86 -4.24 -6.04
C ILE A 34 -7.27 -5.53 -5.31
N TYR A 35 -8.33 -5.50 -4.50
CA TYR A 35 -8.87 -6.68 -3.83
C TYR A 35 -9.39 -7.74 -4.80
N ASP A 36 -10.01 -7.32 -5.91
CA ASP A 36 -10.40 -8.24 -6.98
C ASP A 36 -9.17 -8.93 -7.60
N ALA A 37 -8.07 -8.21 -7.83
CA ALA A 37 -6.83 -8.80 -8.31
C ALA A 37 -6.19 -9.75 -7.28
N ILE A 38 -6.24 -9.42 -5.97
CA ILE A 38 -5.79 -10.33 -4.89
C ILE A 38 -6.61 -11.62 -4.91
N PHE A 39 -7.93 -11.54 -5.06
CA PHE A 39 -8.81 -12.70 -5.05
C PHE A 39 -8.53 -13.68 -6.20
N ARG A 40 -8.09 -13.17 -7.36
CA ARG A 40 -7.83 -13.98 -8.57
C ARG A 40 -6.47 -14.68 -8.60
N GLN A 41 -5.62 -14.49 -7.59
CA GLN A 41 -4.29 -15.11 -7.50
C GLN A 41 -4.12 -15.92 -6.20
N GLN A 42 -3.04 -16.73 -6.10
CA GLN A 42 -2.80 -17.62 -4.97
C GLN A 42 -1.37 -17.53 -4.39
N LYS A 43 -0.58 -16.55 -4.82
CA LYS A 43 0.82 -16.41 -4.38
C LYS A 43 0.98 -15.50 -3.17
N ILE A 44 0.11 -14.49 -3.04
CA ILE A 44 0.11 -13.55 -1.93
C ILE A 44 -1.11 -13.83 -1.06
N GLU A 45 -0.89 -14.06 0.22
CA GLU A 45 -1.95 -14.22 1.21
C GLU A 45 -2.36 -12.86 1.77
N HIS A 46 -3.66 -12.59 1.81
CA HIS A 46 -4.21 -11.41 2.43
C HIS A 46 -4.63 -11.68 3.87
N ILE A 47 -4.03 -10.98 4.81
CA ILE A 47 -4.39 -11.04 6.22
C ILE A 47 -5.36 -9.90 6.54
N LEU A 48 -6.63 -10.26 6.71
CA LEU A 48 -7.68 -9.31 7.03
C LEU A 48 -7.56 -8.84 8.48
N VAL A 49 -7.52 -7.54 8.65
CA VAL A 49 -7.58 -6.90 9.98
C VAL A 49 -8.97 -6.33 10.23
N ARG A 50 -9.21 -5.83 11.45
CA ARG A 50 -10.47 -5.14 11.82
C ARG A 50 -10.30 -3.64 12.03
N HIS A 51 -9.08 -3.15 11.87
CA HIS A 51 -8.70 -1.75 11.91
C HIS A 51 -7.36 -1.57 11.20
N GLU A 52 -7.19 -0.54 10.42
CA GLU A 52 -6.00 -0.34 9.56
C GLU A 52 -4.72 -0.10 10.37
N GLN A 53 -4.83 0.47 11.57
CA GLN A 53 -3.70 0.56 12.50
C GLN A 53 -3.14 -0.83 12.84
N ALA A 54 -4.01 -1.83 13.01
CA ALA A 54 -3.55 -3.20 13.25
C ALA A 54 -2.78 -3.76 12.04
N ALA A 55 -3.17 -3.43 10.80
CA ALA A 55 -2.45 -3.84 9.61
C ALA A 55 -1.01 -3.32 9.61
N THR A 56 -0.81 -2.05 9.95
CA THR A 56 0.53 -1.47 10.02
C THR A 56 1.37 -2.06 11.14
N HIS A 57 0.79 -2.31 12.33
CA HIS A 57 1.52 -2.98 13.40
C HIS A 57 1.84 -4.46 13.10
N MET A 58 0.97 -5.17 12.39
CA MET A 58 1.27 -6.53 11.92
C MET A 58 2.40 -6.52 10.89
N ALA A 59 2.38 -5.59 9.93
CA ALA A 59 3.44 -5.40 8.95
C ALA A 59 4.78 -5.03 9.63
N ASP A 60 4.76 -4.17 10.64
CA ASP A 60 5.93 -3.84 11.47
C ASP A 60 6.48 -5.09 12.17
N GLY A 61 5.63 -5.86 12.84
CA GLY A 61 6.03 -7.11 13.49
C GLY A 61 6.57 -8.16 12.50
N TYR A 62 5.96 -8.28 11.33
CA TYR A 62 6.45 -9.13 10.25
C TYR A 62 7.86 -8.72 9.81
N ALA A 63 8.08 -7.42 9.56
CA ALA A 63 9.38 -6.93 9.13
C ALA A 63 10.47 -7.17 10.21
N ARG A 64 10.17 -6.93 11.48
CA ARG A 64 11.09 -7.19 12.60
C ARG A 64 11.46 -8.67 12.71
N SER A 65 10.51 -9.57 12.50
CA SER A 65 10.72 -11.02 12.68
C SER A 65 11.37 -11.70 11.48
N THR A 66 11.16 -11.18 10.27
CA THR A 66 11.61 -11.82 9.03
C THR A 66 12.77 -11.10 8.33
N GLY A 67 12.98 -9.82 8.64
CA GLY A 67 13.92 -8.96 7.91
C GLY A 67 13.41 -8.54 6.51
N ARG A 68 12.15 -8.84 6.16
CA ARG A 68 11.52 -8.46 4.90
C ARG A 68 10.59 -7.27 5.09
N PRO A 69 10.40 -6.41 4.08
CA PRO A 69 9.45 -5.31 4.19
C PRO A 69 8.03 -5.80 4.46
N GLY A 70 7.35 -5.21 5.44
CA GLY A 70 5.92 -5.42 5.64
C GLY A 70 5.11 -4.66 4.59
N VAL A 71 4.04 -5.27 4.08
CA VAL A 71 3.17 -4.66 3.06
C VAL A 71 1.77 -4.47 3.60
N VAL A 72 1.26 -3.25 3.48
CA VAL A 72 -0.07 -2.85 3.96
C VAL A 72 -0.92 -2.35 2.81
N LEU A 73 -2.19 -2.76 2.77
CA LEU A 73 -3.19 -2.26 1.82
C LEU A 73 -4.40 -1.71 2.57
N VAL A 74 -4.69 -0.43 2.34
CA VAL A 74 -5.82 0.27 2.93
C VAL A 74 -6.60 1.06 1.87
N THR A 75 -7.83 1.43 2.18
CA THR A 75 -8.61 2.33 1.32
C THR A 75 -8.17 3.79 1.50
N SER A 76 -8.72 4.69 0.69
CA SER A 76 -8.50 6.14 0.80
C SER A 76 -9.05 6.72 2.11
N GLY A 77 -8.77 7.99 2.35
CA GLY A 77 -9.36 8.77 3.45
C GLY A 77 -9.20 8.11 4.81
N PRO A 78 -10.32 7.69 5.45
CA PRO A 78 -10.29 7.14 6.81
C PRO A 78 -9.42 5.88 6.93
N GLY A 79 -9.35 5.04 5.89
CA GLY A 79 -8.48 3.87 5.91
C GLY A 79 -7.00 4.25 5.93
N ALA A 80 -6.61 5.19 5.11
CA ALA A 80 -5.24 5.69 5.04
C ALA A 80 -4.83 6.44 6.32
N THR A 81 -5.71 7.30 6.86
CA THR A 81 -5.42 8.04 8.10
C THR A 81 -5.33 7.14 9.32
N ASN A 82 -6.12 6.07 9.40
CA ASN A 82 -6.02 5.07 10.47
C ASN A 82 -4.67 4.32 10.47
N ALA A 83 -3.97 4.27 9.34
CA ALA A 83 -2.67 3.62 9.23
C ALA A 83 -1.51 4.47 9.80
N ILE A 84 -1.69 5.77 10.02
CA ILE A 84 -0.60 6.72 10.36
C ILE A 84 0.12 6.33 11.64
N THR A 85 -0.56 5.89 12.68
CA THR A 85 0.09 5.52 13.94
C THR A 85 1.15 4.45 13.76
N GLY A 86 0.83 3.37 13.04
CA GLY A 86 1.81 2.31 12.79
C GLY A 86 2.89 2.69 11.78
N ILE A 87 2.58 3.55 10.80
CA ILE A 87 3.57 4.14 9.90
C ILE A 87 4.60 4.93 10.70
N ALA A 88 4.14 5.81 11.61
CA ALA A 88 5.01 6.59 12.47
C ALA A 88 5.89 5.71 13.38
N THR A 89 5.31 4.64 13.94
CA THR A 89 6.05 3.66 14.75
C THR A 89 7.17 3.01 13.94
N ALA A 90 6.86 2.49 12.74
CA ALA A 90 7.86 1.85 11.87
C ALA A 90 8.95 2.85 11.44
N TYR A 91 8.58 4.10 11.14
CA TYR A 91 9.52 5.14 10.76
C TYR A 91 10.53 5.45 11.87
N MET A 92 10.06 5.62 13.10
CA MET A 92 10.91 5.94 14.25
C MET A 92 11.92 4.84 14.56
N ASP A 93 11.56 3.58 14.29
CA ASP A 93 12.42 2.43 14.53
C ASP A 93 13.17 1.94 13.28
N SER A 94 13.06 2.67 12.15
CA SER A 94 13.67 2.31 10.86
C SER A 94 13.26 0.92 10.36
N ILE A 95 12.00 0.55 10.56
CA ILE A 95 11.44 -0.73 10.11
C ILE A 95 10.93 -0.60 8.67
N PRO A 96 11.38 -1.46 7.73
CA PRO A 96 10.96 -1.37 6.34
C PRO A 96 9.48 -1.73 6.17
N MET A 97 8.71 -0.81 5.60
CA MET A 97 7.29 -0.96 5.34
C MET A 97 6.90 -0.27 4.03
N VAL A 98 6.07 -0.92 3.24
CA VAL A 98 5.43 -0.34 2.07
C VAL A 98 3.92 -0.30 2.31
N VAL A 99 3.36 0.91 2.30
CA VAL A 99 1.92 1.12 2.50
C VAL A 99 1.29 1.56 1.19
N ILE A 100 0.29 0.80 0.76
CA ILE A 100 -0.50 1.04 -0.43
C ILE A 100 -1.87 1.56 0.02
N SER A 101 -2.17 2.79 -0.36
CA SER A 101 -3.46 3.42 -0.09
C SER A 101 -4.26 3.55 -1.37
N GLY A 102 -5.52 3.19 -1.32
CA GLY A 102 -6.48 3.61 -2.34
C GLY A 102 -6.52 5.14 -2.46
N GLN A 103 -6.99 5.62 -3.58
CA GLN A 103 -7.23 7.03 -3.83
C GLN A 103 -8.57 7.21 -4.55
N VAL A 104 -9.17 8.38 -4.42
CA VAL A 104 -10.35 8.75 -5.21
C VAL A 104 -10.01 8.78 -6.72
N PRO A 105 -11.00 8.69 -7.63
CA PRO A 105 -10.77 8.81 -9.06
C PRO A 105 -9.89 10.00 -9.40
N ARG A 106 -9.02 9.85 -10.40
CA ARG A 106 -7.98 10.81 -10.78
C ARG A 106 -8.45 12.24 -10.98
N ASP A 107 -9.61 12.41 -11.58
CA ASP A 107 -10.26 13.70 -11.86
C ASP A 107 -10.90 14.33 -10.61
N LEU A 108 -11.05 13.58 -9.53
CA LEU A 108 -11.57 14.06 -8.26
C LEU A 108 -10.49 14.40 -7.23
N ILE A 109 -9.22 14.09 -7.53
CA ILE A 109 -8.11 14.39 -6.60
C ILE A 109 -8.00 15.91 -6.38
N GLY A 110 -8.08 16.33 -5.11
CA GLY A 110 -7.99 17.74 -4.70
C GLY A 110 -9.34 18.48 -4.73
N THR A 111 -10.45 17.75 -4.82
CA THR A 111 -11.81 18.35 -4.83
C THR A 111 -12.58 18.15 -3.54
N ASP A 112 -11.93 17.60 -2.49
CA ASP A 112 -12.58 17.18 -1.24
C ASP A 112 -13.67 16.12 -1.47
N ALA A 113 -13.42 15.20 -2.41
CA ALA A 113 -14.34 14.12 -2.73
C ALA A 113 -14.57 13.18 -1.53
N PHE A 114 -15.65 12.39 -1.59
CA PHE A 114 -15.99 11.44 -0.54
C PHE A 114 -14.81 10.50 -0.20
N GLN A 115 -14.40 10.49 1.07
CA GLN A 115 -13.25 9.73 1.58
C GLN A 115 -11.91 10.10 0.91
N GLU A 116 -11.77 11.33 0.42
CA GLU A 116 -10.48 11.87 0.02
C GLU A 116 -9.71 12.38 1.25
N THR A 117 -8.39 12.26 1.22
CA THR A 117 -7.49 12.87 2.19
C THR A 117 -6.13 13.07 1.51
N ASP A 118 -5.47 14.20 1.74
CA ASP A 118 -4.08 14.42 1.32
C ASP A 118 -3.12 13.53 2.12
N MET A 119 -3.10 12.26 1.75
CA MET A 119 -2.28 11.26 2.44
C MET A 119 -0.78 11.53 2.27
N VAL A 120 -0.36 12.11 1.15
CA VAL A 120 1.03 12.51 0.93
C VAL A 120 1.43 13.61 1.91
N GLY A 121 0.58 14.62 2.09
CA GLY A 121 0.81 15.69 3.05
C GLY A 121 0.84 15.21 4.50
N ILE A 122 -0.13 14.39 4.89
CA ILE A 122 -0.24 13.86 6.26
C ILE A 122 0.93 12.93 6.61
N SER A 123 1.34 12.05 5.70
CA SER A 123 2.41 11.08 5.96
C SER A 123 3.82 11.67 5.86
N ARG A 124 3.99 12.81 5.20
CA ARG A 124 5.31 13.42 4.93
C ARG A 124 6.29 13.42 6.10
N PRO A 125 5.91 13.78 7.34
CA PRO A 125 6.85 13.82 8.46
C PRO A 125 7.23 12.46 9.02
N VAL A 126 6.56 11.38 8.61
CA VAL A 126 6.70 10.03 9.19
C VAL A 126 6.97 8.95 8.13
N VAL A 127 7.43 9.34 6.94
CA VAL A 127 7.85 8.41 5.87
C VAL A 127 9.13 8.89 5.20
N LYS A 128 9.88 7.96 4.61
CA LYS A 128 11.04 8.30 3.78
C LYS A 128 10.63 8.93 2.45
N HIS A 129 9.56 8.41 1.86
CA HIS A 129 9.04 8.89 0.58
C HIS A 129 7.57 8.51 0.40
N SER A 130 6.85 9.30 -0.39
CA SER A 130 5.48 9.04 -0.82
C SER A 130 5.37 9.23 -2.33
N PHE A 131 4.57 8.37 -2.97
CA PHE A 131 4.24 8.49 -4.40
C PHE A 131 2.74 8.70 -4.56
N LEU A 132 2.36 9.64 -5.42
CA LEU A 132 0.99 9.76 -5.92
C LEU A 132 0.97 9.22 -7.36
N VAL A 133 0.57 7.95 -7.49
CA VAL A 133 0.48 7.27 -8.79
C VAL A 133 -0.79 7.71 -9.52
N ARG A 134 -0.65 8.25 -10.72
CA ARG A 134 -1.78 8.75 -11.51
C ARG A 134 -2.12 7.86 -12.71
N ASP A 135 -1.14 7.16 -13.23
CA ASP A 135 -1.27 6.32 -14.42
C ASP A 135 -0.85 4.88 -14.07
N ALA A 136 -1.62 3.90 -14.53
CA ALA A 136 -1.40 2.50 -14.20
C ALA A 136 -0.03 1.98 -14.67
N GLU A 137 0.47 2.52 -15.78
CA GLU A 137 1.76 2.17 -16.37
C GLU A 137 2.95 2.52 -15.46
N GLU A 138 2.77 3.45 -14.52
CA GLU A 138 3.79 3.83 -13.54
C GLU A 138 3.97 2.78 -12.43
N ILE A 139 2.92 1.98 -12.16
CA ILE A 139 2.84 1.08 -10.99
C ILE A 139 4.07 0.19 -10.86
N PRO A 140 4.53 -0.56 -11.88
CA PRO A 140 5.66 -1.46 -11.71
C PRO A 140 6.95 -0.75 -11.28
N ASN A 141 7.21 0.43 -11.86
CA ASN A 141 8.39 1.22 -11.52
C ASN A 141 8.28 1.85 -10.13
N VAL A 142 7.09 2.33 -9.76
CA VAL A 142 6.85 2.92 -8.43
C VAL A 142 6.96 1.86 -7.33
N VAL A 143 6.39 0.67 -7.53
CA VAL A 143 6.51 -0.44 -6.57
C VAL A 143 7.98 -0.80 -6.36
N LYS A 144 8.74 -1.02 -7.42
CA LYS A 144 10.17 -1.31 -7.32
C LYS A 144 10.94 -0.24 -6.55
N LYS A 145 10.67 1.05 -6.84
CA LYS A 145 11.29 2.17 -6.11
C LYS A 145 10.88 2.19 -4.64
N ALA A 146 9.61 1.93 -4.33
CA ALA A 146 9.12 1.90 -2.96
C ALA A 146 9.84 0.84 -2.11
N PHE A 147 10.00 -0.38 -2.64
CA PHE A 147 10.74 -1.44 -1.96
C PHE A 147 12.22 -1.10 -1.79
N HIS A 148 12.86 -0.56 -2.84
CA HIS A 148 14.25 -0.10 -2.75
C HIS A 148 14.43 0.97 -1.67
N ILE A 149 13.59 2.00 -1.65
CA ILE A 149 13.66 3.08 -0.65
C ILE A 149 13.38 2.55 0.77
N ALA A 150 12.41 1.65 0.92
CA ALA A 150 12.08 1.07 2.22
C ALA A 150 13.23 0.24 2.82
N THR A 151 14.06 -0.39 1.99
CA THR A 151 15.11 -1.32 2.42
C THR A 151 16.52 -0.74 2.40
N THR A 152 16.72 0.49 1.95
CA THR A 152 18.05 1.14 1.83
C THR A 152 18.13 2.44 2.61
N GLY A 153 19.31 2.81 3.06
CA GLY A 153 19.61 4.11 3.72
C GLY A 153 19.61 4.09 5.23
#